data_6cdcee7d99b5c4e26ca4c334a2e73189
#
_entry.id   6cdcee7d99b5c4e26ca4c334a2e73189
#
_cell.length_a   1.000
_cell.length_b   1.000
_cell.length_c   1.000
_cell.angle_alpha   90.00
_cell.angle_beta   90.00
_cell.angle_gamma   90.00
#
_symmetry.space_group_name_H-M   'P 1'
#
loop_
_entity.id
_entity.type
_entity.pdbx_description
1 polymer ?
#
loop_
_entity_poly.entity_id
_entity_poly.type
_entity_poly.pdbx_seq_one_letter_code
_entity_poly.pdbx_strand_id
1 'polypeptide(L)'
;MKIAFTSCFDALVDPEQIVWDQVRAQAPEVLLLLGDTIYMDYFPHLGRPRKWSNQEFANEMYDRYRAQWGVESFRKLVASVKQVGLTWDDHDFAWNGSCGAGTKGKQAVPREKSRISKNLFLQFKGRVQQKNITSAYPNQPSLVQLLSGDDIGIQEAFDYGPVRIIMLDGRTYREDPDNGKDDDEMLVRSLLGKAQRTWLENQVEASNGLKLLCSGSTLTRSGESWDHYMDYQWLIDKRFKKTVVLSGDIHKNATQLHDGYLFEVTSSGAALPRIGGGSGNFGILELEGGQAKIALYEKEGLDKQKTLPL
;
A
#
# COMPACT_ATOMS: atom_id res chain seq x y z
N MET A 1 -10.15 19.90 -4.88
CA MET A 1 -10.05 18.42 -5.05
C MET A 1 -9.44 17.81 -3.81
N LYS A 2 -10.07 16.78 -3.22
CA LYS A 2 -9.56 16.10 -2.02
C LYS A 2 -9.24 14.64 -2.30
N ILE A 3 -8.07 14.20 -1.86
CA ILE A 3 -7.58 12.83 -1.95
C ILE A 3 -7.33 12.32 -0.53
N ALA A 4 -8.02 11.26 -0.12
CA ALA A 4 -7.75 10.57 1.14
C ALA A 4 -6.74 9.46 0.93
N PHE A 5 -5.86 9.22 1.91
CA PHE A 5 -4.89 8.12 1.86
C PHE A 5 -4.62 7.56 3.25
N THR A 6 -4.40 6.26 3.34
CA THR A 6 -4.02 5.56 4.57
C THR A 6 -3.61 4.11 4.26
N SER A 7 -3.12 3.38 5.27
CA SER A 7 -2.75 1.96 5.22
C SER A 7 -3.01 1.28 6.56
N CYS A 8 -2.75 -0.01 6.63
CA CYS A 8 -2.70 -0.81 7.85
C CYS A 8 -4.03 -0.85 8.59
N PHE A 9 -4.90 -1.76 8.14
CA PHE A 9 -6.22 -2.03 8.74
C PHE A 9 -6.59 -3.50 8.56
N ASP A 10 -7.25 -4.08 9.57
CA ASP A 10 -7.64 -5.49 9.57
C ASP A 10 -9.04 -5.67 10.17
N ALA A 11 -9.97 -6.20 9.38
CA ALA A 11 -11.33 -6.46 9.79
C ALA A 11 -11.46 -7.52 10.90
N LEU A 12 -10.46 -8.39 11.10
CA LEU A 12 -10.45 -9.36 12.18
C LEU A 12 -9.99 -8.75 13.51
N VAL A 13 -9.26 -7.64 13.45
CA VAL A 13 -8.78 -6.89 14.63
C VAL A 13 -9.75 -5.80 15.03
N ASP A 14 -10.28 -5.08 14.03
CA ASP A 14 -11.30 -4.03 14.21
C ASP A 14 -12.43 -4.23 13.17
N PRO A 15 -13.48 -4.96 13.50
CA PRO A 15 -14.57 -5.24 12.57
C PRO A 15 -15.48 -4.02 12.30
N GLU A 16 -15.43 -2.98 13.11
CA GLU A 16 -16.24 -1.77 12.92
C GLU A 16 -15.54 -0.72 12.06
N GLN A 17 -14.22 -0.58 12.22
CA GLN A 17 -13.37 0.36 11.48
C GLN A 17 -14.02 1.74 11.33
N ILE A 18 -14.34 2.38 12.44
CA ILE A 18 -15.03 3.69 12.49
C ILE A 18 -14.29 4.77 11.72
N VAL A 19 -12.98 4.62 11.54
CA VAL A 19 -12.12 5.54 10.77
C VAL A 19 -12.69 5.84 9.38
N TRP A 20 -13.34 4.87 8.74
CA TRP A 20 -13.88 5.08 7.38
C TRP A 20 -15.03 6.09 7.35
N ASP A 21 -15.82 6.19 8.40
CA ASP A 21 -16.84 7.24 8.53
C ASP A 21 -16.17 8.62 8.76
N GLN A 22 -15.05 8.67 9.48
CA GLN A 22 -14.28 9.91 9.67
C GLN A 22 -13.65 10.38 8.34
N VAL A 23 -13.08 9.46 7.57
CA VAL A 23 -12.56 9.75 6.21
C VAL A 23 -13.69 10.23 5.31
N ARG A 24 -14.84 9.55 5.32
CA ARG A 24 -16.01 9.90 4.50
C ARG A 24 -16.56 11.30 4.85
N ALA A 25 -16.51 11.70 6.12
CA ALA A 25 -16.90 13.03 6.57
C ALA A 25 -16.02 14.17 5.98
N GLN A 26 -14.78 13.86 5.57
CA GLN A 26 -13.91 14.81 4.85
C GLN A 26 -14.32 15.00 3.36
N ALA A 27 -15.29 14.22 2.87
CA ALA A 27 -15.79 14.23 1.49
C ALA A 27 -14.67 14.12 0.43
N PRO A 28 -13.77 13.11 0.49
CA PRO A 28 -12.74 12.93 -0.53
C PRO A 28 -13.36 12.51 -1.87
N GLU A 29 -12.71 12.92 -2.95
CA GLU A 29 -13.07 12.48 -4.31
C GLU A 29 -12.28 11.21 -4.71
N VAL A 30 -11.08 11.03 -4.16
CA VAL A 30 -10.21 9.88 -4.39
C VAL A 30 -9.84 9.26 -3.05
N LEU A 31 -9.79 7.93 -3.01
CA LEU A 31 -9.27 7.14 -1.89
C LEU A 31 -8.04 6.34 -2.36
N LEU A 32 -6.93 6.46 -1.64
CA LEU A 32 -5.70 5.71 -1.89
C LEU A 32 -5.40 4.81 -0.68
N LEU A 33 -5.39 3.50 -0.91
CA LEU A 33 -5.05 2.48 0.07
C LEU A 33 -3.61 2.01 -0.17
N LEU A 34 -2.76 2.24 0.82
CA LEU A 34 -1.30 2.14 0.69
C LEU A 34 -0.75 0.84 1.32
N GLY A 35 -1.45 -0.26 1.14
CA GLY A 35 -1.03 -1.57 1.64
C GLY A 35 -1.57 -1.94 3.01
N ASP A 36 -1.29 -3.18 3.41
CA ASP A 36 -1.75 -3.82 4.64
C ASP A 36 -3.26 -3.71 4.83
N THR A 37 -3.98 -4.13 3.79
CA THR A 37 -5.43 -4.23 3.77
C THR A 37 -5.93 -5.44 4.56
N ILE A 38 -5.06 -6.44 4.72
CA ILE A 38 -5.23 -7.66 5.52
C ILE A 38 -3.90 -8.05 6.15
N TYR A 39 -3.93 -8.89 7.20
CA TYR A 39 -2.74 -9.33 7.94
C TYR A 39 -2.68 -10.85 8.00
N MET A 40 -2.04 -11.50 7.03
CA MET A 40 -1.98 -12.96 6.88
C MET A 40 -1.28 -13.68 8.04
N ASP A 41 -0.31 -13.05 8.68
CA ASP A 41 0.55 -13.64 9.72
C ASP A 41 0.22 -13.14 11.13
N TYR A 42 -0.87 -12.40 11.28
CA TYR A 42 -1.34 -11.89 12.56
C TYR A 42 -2.51 -12.73 13.10
N PHE A 43 -3.18 -12.26 14.12
CA PHE A 43 -4.29 -12.96 14.78
C PHE A 43 -5.31 -13.55 13.78
N PRO A 44 -5.81 -14.77 14.00
CA PRO A 44 -5.49 -15.70 15.11
C PRO A 44 -4.29 -16.62 14.85
N HIS A 45 -3.64 -16.57 13.70
CA HIS A 45 -2.72 -17.60 13.21
C HIS A 45 -1.22 -17.31 13.39
N LEU A 46 -0.85 -16.23 14.00
CA LEU A 46 0.51 -15.78 14.39
C LEU A 46 1.68 -16.50 13.67
N GLY A 47 2.16 -15.93 12.56
CA GLY A 47 3.43 -16.32 11.92
C GLY A 47 3.45 -17.68 11.21
N ARG A 48 2.29 -18.28 10.89
CA ARG A 48 2.22 -19.61 10.26
C ARG A 48 2.04 -19.67 8.73
N PRO A 49 1.77 -18.57 7.99
CA PRO A 49 1.47 -18.63 6.55
C PRO A 49 2.54 -19.34 5.72
N ARG A 50 3.80 -19.28 6.15
CA ARG A 50 4.93 -19.96 5.48
C ARG A 50 4.76 -21.48 5.43
N LYS A 51 4.13 -22.07 6.45
CA LYS A 51 3.99 -23.53 6.62
C LYS A 51 2.72 -24.07 6.00
N TRP A 52 1.77 -23.21 5.62
CA TRP A 52 0.51 -23.64 5.03
C TRP A 52 0.71 -24.20 3.62
N SER A 53 -0.10 -25.17 3.26
CA SER A 53 -0.27 -25.56 1.87
C SER A 53 -0.78 -24.37 1.05
N ASN A 54 -0.64 -24.44 -0.28
CA ASN A 54 -1.17 -23.41 -1.16
C ASN A 54 -2.69 -23.23 -1.00
N GLN A 55 -3.42 -24.33 -0.72
CA GLN A 55 -4.87 -24.28 -0.51
C GLN A 55 -5.24 -23.57 0.79
N GLU A 56 -4.55 -23.88 1.91
CA GLU A 56 -4.78 -23.21 3.19
C GLU A 56 -4.44 -21.72 3.11
N PHE A 57 -3.33 -21.39 2.44
CA PHE A 57 -2.93 -20.00 2.22
C PHE A 57 -3.96 -19.24 1.39
N ALA A 58 -4.46 -19.84 0.32
CA ALA A 58 -5.49 -19.24 -0.54
C ALA A 58 -6.81 -19.02 0.21
N ASN A 59 -7.25 -20.02 0.99
CA ASN A 59 -8.50 -19.94 1.74
C ASN A 59 -8.45 -18.80 2.78
N GLU A 60 -7.37 -18.75 3.56
CA GLU A 60 -7.20 -17.70 4.61
C GLU A 60 -7.16 -16.31 3.98
N MET A 61 -6.38 -16.11 2.92
CA MET A 61 -6.28 -14.80 2.26
C MET A 61 -7.62 -14.36 1.67
N TYR A 62 -8.34 -15.28 1.03
CA TYR A 62 -9.68 -15.01 0.51
C TYR A 62 -10.66 -14.61 1.62
N ASP A 63 -10.66 -15.33 2.74
CA ASP A 63 -11.55 -15.05 3.87
C ASP A 63 -11.26 -13.70 4.51
N ARG A 64 -10.00 -13.29 4.60
CA ARG A 64 -9.59 -11.96 5.10
C ARG A 64 -10.04 -10.85 4.17
N TYR A 65 -9.83 -10.95 2.87
CA TYR A 65 -10.34 -9.97 1.92
C TYR A 65 -11.88 -9.90 1.92
N ARG A 66 -12.54 -11.05 2.05
CA ARG A 66 -14.00 -11.12 2.19
C ARG A 66 -14.47 -10.45 3.48
N ALA A 67 -13.77 -10.64 4.59
CA ALA A 67 -14.07 -9.98 5.86
C ALA A 67 -13.89 -8.46 5.74
N GLN A 68 -12.79 -7.99 5.13
CA GLN A 68 -12.56 -6.56 4.89
C GLN A 68 -13.66 -5.95 4.01
N TRP A 69 -14.07 -6.65 2.95
CA TRP A 69 -15.23 -6.21 2.16
C TRP A 69 -16.55 -6.23 2.97
N GLY A 70 -16.63 -7.07 3.99
CA GLY A 70 -17.78 -7.14 4.92
C GLY A 70 -17.98 -5.88 5.78
N VAL A 71 -16.94 -5.09 6.01
CA VAL A 71 -16.97 -3.88 6.84
C VAL A 71 -17.88 -2.82 6.19
N GLU A 72 -18.96 -2.46 6.86
CA GLU A 72 -20.00 -1.59 6.30
C GLU A 72 -19.50 -0.14 6.10
N SER A 73 -18.79 0.40 7.09
CA SER A 73 -18.19 1.76 7.04
C SER A 73 -17.21 1.88 5.86
N PHE A 74 -16.36 0.86 5.62
CA PHE A 74 -15.45 0.78 4.48
C PHE A 74 -16.21 0.82 3.14
N ARG A 75 -17.24 -0.02 2.97
CA ARG A 75 -18.05 -0.04 1.74
C ARG A 75 -18.76 1.30 1.49
N LYS A 76 -19.28 1.94 2.56
CA LYS A 76 -19.91 3.27 2.44
C LYS A 76 -18.92 4.34 1.97
N LEU A 77 -17.67 4.32 2.48
CA LEU A 77 -16.62 5.21 1.99
C LEU A 77 -16.30 4.93 0.51
N VAL A 78 -16.05 3.65 0.15
CA VAL A 78 -15.76 3.24 -1.23
C VAL A 78 -16.85 3.70 -2.21
N ALA A 79 -18.12 3.59 -1.83
CA ALA A 79 -19.24 4.06 -2.66
C ALA A 79 -19.31 5.59 -2.80
N SER A 80 -18.81 6.34 -1.83
CA SER A 80 -18.88 7.79 -1.81
C SER A 80 -17.81 8.50 -2.63
N VAL A 81 -16.68 7.83 -2.91
CA VAL A 81 -15.58 8.41 -3.70
C VAL A 81 -15.74 8.18 -5.20
N LYS A 82 -15.12 9.02 -6.03
CA LYS A 82 -15.15 8.89 -7.49
C LYS A 82 -14.14 7.86 -8.00
N GLN A 83 -12.97 7.78 -7.37
CA GLN A 83 -11.87 6.90 -7.78
C GLN A 83 -11.22 6.25 -6.56
N VAL A 84 -10.74 4.99 -6.71
CA VAL A 84 -9.97 4.28 -5.69
C VAL A 84 -8.70 3.71 -6.32
N GLY A 85 -7.54 4.01 -5.73
CA GLY A 85 -6.26 3.37 -6.01
C GLY A 85 -5.86 2.47 -4.85
N LEU A 86 -5.32 1.28 -5.16
CA LEU A 86 -4.84 0.33 -4.17
C LEU A 86 -3.46 -0.19 -4.55
N THR A 87 -2.58 -0.27 -3.56
CA THR A 87 -1.39 -1.11 -3.62
C THR A 87 -1.35 -2.03 -2.41
N TRP A 88 -0.44 -2.96 -2.40
CA TRP A 88 -0.23 -3.87 -1.28
C TRP A 88 1.06 -3.54 -0.51
N ASP A 89 1.19 -4.14 0.69
CA ASP A 89 2.47 -4.25 1.35
C ASP A 89 2.71 -5.71 1.81
N ASP A 90 3.56 -5.97 2.78
CA ASP A 90 4.04 -7.31 3.13
C ASP A 90 2.95 -8.23 3.67
N HIS A 91 2.05 -7.72 4.50
CA HIS A 91 0.96 -8.52 5.07
C HIS A 91 -0.12 -8.89 4.05
N ASP A 92 -0.40 -8.05 3.05
CA ASP A 92 -1.22 -8.40 1.88
C ASP A 92 -0.50 -9.39 0.97
N PHE A 93 0.84 -9.26 0.86
CA PHE A 93 1.63 -10.10 -0.03
C PHE A 93 1.80 -11.51 0.55
N ALA A 94 2.20 -11.62 1.83
CA ALA A 94 2.27 -12.93 2.47
C ALA A 94 2.45 -12.91 4.01
N TRP A 95 3.45 -12.23 4.54
CA TRP A 95 3.81 -12.11 5.97
C TRP A 95 4.78 -10.97 6.18
N ASN A 96 4.99 -10.56 7.44
CA ASN A 96 5.89 -9.47 7.79
C ASN A 96 7.27 -9.60 7.12
N GLY A 97 7.67 -8.55 6.41
CA GLY A 97 8.93 -8.49 5.66
C GLY A 97 8.97 -9.30 4.38
N SER A 98 7.86 -9.82 3.88
CA SER A 98 7.84 -10.73 2.74
C SER A 98 8.35 -10.09 1.43
N CYS A 99 9.14 -10.87 0.67
CA CYS A 99 9.81 -10.46 -0.56
C CYS A 99 9.50 -11.42 -1.70
N GLY A 100 9.16 -10.88 -2.88
CA GLY A 100 8.76 -11.68 -4.05
C GLY A 100 9.93 -12.13 -4.93
N ALA A 101 11.03 -11.39 -4.93
CA ALA A 101 12.23 -11.76 -5.68
C ALA A 101 13.17 -12.64 -4.85
N GLY A 102 13.71 -13.66 -5.52
CA GLY A 102 14.59 -14.62 -4.88
C GLY A 102 13.88 -15.88 -4.37
N THR A 103 14.68 -16.90 -4.15
CA THR A 103 14.19 -18.24 -3.73
C THR A 103 14.75 -18.66 -2.36
N LYS A 104 15.53 -17.81 -1.73
CA LYS A 104 16.25 -18.10 -0.48
C LYS A 104 16.03 -16.98 0.52
N GLY A 105 16.05 -17.32 1.80
CA GLY A 105 15.86 -16.37 2.89
C GLY A 105 14.53 -16.57 3.60
N LYS A 106 14.44 -16.03 4.81
CA LYS A 106 13.22 -16.13 5.63
C LYS A 106 12.06 -15.34 5.05
N GLN A 107 12.35 -14.31 4.28
CA GLN A 107 11.35 -13.40 3.73
C GLN A 107 10.94 -13.76 2.30
N ALA A 108 11.68 -14.66 1.63
CA ALA A 108 11.34 -15.10 0.28
C ALA A 108 10.00 -15.86 0.23
N VAL A 109 9.09 -15.38 -0.59
CA VAL A 109 7.78 -15.99 -0.81
C VAL A 109 7.85 -16.99 -1.96
N PRO A 110 7.40 -18.25 -1.77
CA PRO A 110 7.31 -19.20 -2.88
C PRO A 110 6.45 -18.65 -4.02
N ARG A 111 6.85 -18.92 -5.27
CA ARG A 111 6.20 -18.40 -6.47
C ARG A 111 4.69 -18.70 -6.52
N GLU A 112 4.31 -19.88 -6.07
CA GLU A 112 2.91 -20.30 -6.00
C GLU A 112 2.11 -19.39 -5.05
N LYS A 113 2.63 -19.10 -3.87
CA LYS A 113 1.98 -18.19 -2.91
C LYS A 113 1.94 -16.76 -3.44
N SER A 114 3.01 -16.29 -4.07
CA SER A 114 3.05 -14.98 -4.73
C SER A 114 1.93 -14.82 -5.77
N ARG A 115 1.70 -15.85 -6.59
CA ARG A 115 0.60 -15.86 -7.58
C ARG A 115 -0.77 -15.88 -6.92
N ILE A 116 -0.95 -16.68 -5.87
CA ILE A 116 -2.19 -16.70 -5.08
C ILE A 116 -2.48 -15.30 -4.54
N SER A 117 -1.49 -14.67 -3.91
CA SER A 117 -1.60 -13.31 -3.37
C SER A 117 -2.01 -12.31 -4.44
N LYS A 118 -1.30 -12.32 -5.58
CA LYS A 118 -1.61 -11.42 -6.69
C LYS A 118 -3.05 -11.59 -7.17
N ASN A 119 -3.48 -12.82 -7.42
CA ASN A 119 -4.80 -13.06 -7.98
C ASN A 119 -5.92 -12.69 -6.99
N LEU A 120 -5.76 -12.96 -5.70
CA LEU A 120 -6.74 -12.58 -4.68
C LEU A 120 -6.72 -11.07 -4.39
N PHE A 121 -5.56 -10.43 -4.39
CA PHE A 121 -5.46 -8.97 -4.31
C PHE A 121 -6.15 -8.29 -5.49
N LEU A 122 -5.92 -8.76 -6.72
CA LEU A 122 -6.56 -8.21 -7.91
C LEU A 122 -8.09 -8.44 -7.89
N GLN A 123 -8.56 -9.56 -7.35
CA GLN A 123 -10.00 -9.79 -7.13
C GLN A 123 -10.57 -8.77 -6.15
N PHE A 124 -9.91 -8.54 -5.01
CA PHE A 124 -10.31 -7.53 -4.03
C PHE A 124 -10.28 -6.12 -4.61
N LYS A 125 -9.17 -5.76 -5.26
CA LYS A 125 -9.00 -4.46 -5.94
C LYS A 125 -10.11 -4.20 -6.96
N GLY A 126 -10.38 -5.17 -7.82
CA GLY A 126 -11.46 -5.07 -8.81
C GLY A 126 -12.82 -4.88 -8.14
N ARG A 127 -13.06 -5.56 -7.01
CA ARG A 127 -14.30 -5.41 -6.24
C ARG A 127 -14.45 -4.00 -5.66
N VAL A 128 -13.38 -3.46 -5.06
CA VAL A 128 -13.35 -2.10 -4.51
C VAL A 128 -13.56 -1.06 -5.62
N GLN A 129 -12.87 -1.20 -6.74
CA GLN A 129 -12.96 -0.26 -7.87
C GLN A 129 -14.33 -0.26 -8.57
N GLN A 130 -15.05 -1.37 -8.56
CA GLN A 130 -16.43 -1.44 -9.06
C GLN A 130 -17.42 -0.62 -8.22
N LYS A 131 -17.12 -0.37 -6.94
CA LYS A 131 -17.92 0.43 -5.99
C LYS A 131 -19.38 -0.03 -5.82
N ASN A 132 -19.71 -1.23 -6.26
CA ASN A 132 -21.04 -1.79 -6.11
C ASN A 132 -21.18 -2.49 -4.76
N ILE A 133 -21.55 -1.72 -3.73
CA ILE A 133 -21.59 -2.19 -2.33
C ILE A 133 -22.74 -3.16 -2.02
N THR A 134 -23.73 -3.27 -2.89
CA THR A 134 -24.90 -4.15 -2.69
C THR A 134 -24.63 -5.59 -3.14
N SER A 135 -23.63 -5.81 -3.99
CA SER A 135 -23.28 -7.14 -4.44
C SER A 135 -22.38 -7.87 -3.42
N ALA A 136 -22.59 -9.16 -3.29
CA ALA A 136 -21.72 -10.00 -2.47
C ALA A 136 -20.25 -9.97 -2.93
N TYR A 137 -19.33 -10.31 -2.03
CA TYR A 137 -17.94 -10.53 -2.43
C TYR A 137 -17.87 -11.70 -3.42
N PRO A 138 -17.07 -11.63 -4.50
CA PRO A 138 -16.96 -12.69 -5.48
C PRO A 138 -16.53 -14.02 -4.85
N ASN A 139 -16.98 -15.13 -5.40
CA ASN A 139 -16.54 -16.45 -4.93
C ASN A 139 -15.02 -16.61 -5.08
N GLN A 140 -14.45 -17.44 -4.21
CA GLN A 140 -13.04 -17.79 -4.29
C GLN A 140 -12.75 -18.51 -5.61
N PRO A 141 -11.75 -18.06 -6.40
CA PRO A 141 -11.29 -18.81 -7.56
C PRO A 141 -10.72 -20.18 -7.16
N SER A 142 -10.78 -21.15 -8.04
CA SER A 142 -10.12 -22.45 -7.82
C SER A 142 -8.60 -22.26 -7.67
N LEU A 143 -7.95 -23.19 -6.96
CA LEU A 143 -6.49 -23.14 -6.79
C LEU A 143 -5.76 -23.11 -8.14
N VAL A 144 -6.26 -23.83 -9.14
CA VAL A 144 -5.68 -23.82 -10.51
C VAL A 144 -5.73 -22.39 -11.11
N GLN A 145 -6.84 -21.68 -10.95
CA GLN A 145 -6.96 -20.29 -11.40
C GLN A 145 -6.02 -19.37 -10.63
N LEU A 146 -5.91 -19.54 -9.29
CA LEU A 146 -5.02 -18.75 -8.45
C LEU A 146 -3.53 -18.96 -8.75
N LEU A 147 -3.16 -20.15 -9.22
CA LEU A 147 -1.78 -20.48 -9.63
C LEU A 147 -1.47 -20.08 -11.07
N SER A 148 -2.47 -19.68 -11.85
CA SER A 148 -2.30 -19.26 -13.25
C SER A 148 -1.83 -17.79 -13.35
N GLY A 149 -1.36 -17.42 -14.55
CA GLY A 149 -0.95 -16.06 -14.87
C GLY A 149 0.57 -15.83 -14.83
N ASP A 150 0.94 -14.58 -15.01
CA ASP A 150 2.33 -14.12 -15.04
C ASP A 150 2.84 -13.70 -13.65
N ASP A 151 4.13 -13.37 -13.59
CA ASP A 151 4.80 -12.89 -12.39
C ASP A 151 5.06 -11.36 -12.47
N ILE A 152 4.29 -10.63 -13.29
CA ILE A 152 4.33 -9.16 -13.36
C ILE A 152 3.67 -8.59 -12.12
N GLY A 153 4.20 -7.49 -11.60
CA GLY A 153 3.66 -6.83 -10.40
C GLY A 153 2.29 -6.17 -10.63
N ILE A 154 1.77 -5.58 -9.56
CA ILE A 154 0.45 -4.95 -9.52
C ILE A 154 0.48 -3.44 -9.74
N GLN A 155 1.65 -2.87 -10.07
CA GLN A 155 1.81 -1.43 -10.27
C GLN A 155 0.84 -0.89 -11.31
N GLU A 156 0.26 0.26 -11.02
CA GLU A 156 -0.64 0.96 -11.94
C GLU A 156 -0.45 2.48 -11.85
N ALA A 157 -0.85 3.19 -12.89
CA ALA A 157 -0.91 4.64 -12.85
C ALA A 157 -2.18 5.14 -13.55
N PHE A 158 -2.75 6.20 -13.02
CA PHE A 158 -3.93 6.86 -13.58
C PHE A 158 -3.93 8.35 -13.25
N ASP A 159 -4.66 9.11 -14.04
CA ASP A 159 -4.84 10.54 -13.82
C ASP A 159 -6.19 10.80 -13.13
N TYR A 160 -6.17 11.73 -12.17
CA TYR A 160 -7.39 12.30 -11.63
C TYR A 160 -7.28 13.82 -11.59
N GLY A 161 -7.98 14.51 -12.48
CA GLY A 161 -7.79 15.93 -12.71
C GLY A 161 -6.35 16.25 -13.12
N PRO A 162 -5.66 17.19 -12.46
CA PRO A 162 -4.29 17.55 -12.78
C PRO A 162 -3.23 16.67 -12.10
N VAL A 163 -3.62 15.59 -11.44
CA VAL A 163 -2.74 14.74 -10.63
C VAL A 163 -2.52 13.40 -11.30
N ARG A 164 -1.25 13.03 -11.48
CA ARG A 164 -0.83 11.68 -11.83
C ARG A 164 -0.65 10.86 -10.57
N ILE A 165 -1.42 9.80 -10.39
CA ILE A 165 -1.34 8.88 -9.26
C ILE A 165 -0.65 7.62 -9.73
N ILE A 166 0.44 7.22 -9.04
CA ILE A 166 1.32 6.12 -9.41
C ILE A 166 1.38 5.17 -8.21
N MET A 167 0.65 4.05 -8.30
CA MET A 167 0.62 3.01 -7.29
C MET A 167 1.78 2.04 -7.55
N LEU A 168 2.75 1.99 -6.65
CA LEU A 168 3.95 1.16 -6.80
C LEU A 168 3.72 -0.24 -6.22
N ASP A 169 4.35 -1.23 -6.82
CA ASP A 169 4.47 -2.58 -6.26
C ASP A 169 5.78 -2.70 -5.47
N GLY A 170 5.69 -2.65 -4.16
CA GLY A 170 6.85 -2.74 -3.27
C GLY A 170 7.25 -4.17 -2.91
N ARG A 171 6.59 -5.23 -3.44
CA ARG A 171 6.76 -6.60 -2.96
C ARG A 171 7.15 -7.61 -4.03
N THR A 172 6.54 -7.60 -5.21
CA THR A 172 6.81 -8.61 -6.26
C THR A 172 8.28 -8.69 -6.65
N TYR A 173 8.96 -7.54 -6.75
CA TYR A 173 10.34 -7.45 -7.23
C TYR A 173 11.36 -7.26 -6.09
N ARG A 174 10.88 -7.14 -4.86
CA ARG A 174 11.72 -6.89 -3.68
C ARG A 174 12.62 -8.09 -3.41
N GLU A 175 13.91 -7.83 -3.29
CA GLU A 175 14.92 -8.78 -2.84
C GLU A 175 15.00 -8.80 -1.31
N ASP A 176 15.31 -9.96 -0.72
CA ASP A 176 15.44 -10.10 0.73
C ASP A 176 16.71 -9.38 1.22
N PRO A 177 16.64 -8.35 2.06
CA PRO A 177 17.80 -7.66 2.59
C PRO A 177 18.61 -8.51 3.58
N ASP A 178 17.96 -9.47 4.27
CA ASP A 178 18.53 -10.26 5.37
C ASP A 178 19.24 -11.55 4.93
N ASN A 179 19.67 -11.68 3.69
CA ASN A 179 20.28 -12.92 3.17
C ASN A 179 21.67 -13.26 3.79
N GLY A 180 21.94 -12.81 5.00
CA GLY A 180 23.19 -13.10 5.73
C GLY A 180 24.42 -12.43 5.13
N LYS A 181 24.24 -11.31 4.43
CA LYS A 181 25.28 -10.53 3.78
C LYS A 181 25.52 -9.23 4.56
N ASP A 182 26.69 -8.66 4.38
CA ASP A 182 27.07 -7.40 5.03
C ASP A 182 26.28 -6.19 4.49
N ASP A 183 26.37 -5.07 5.19
CA ASP A 183 25.62 -3.85 4.89
C ASP A 183 25.92 -3.30 3.49
N ASP A 184 27.13 -3.52 2.97
CA ASP A 184 27.51 -3.04 1.63
C ASP A 184 26.78 -3.80 0.52
N GLU A 185 26.43 -5.07 0.72
CA GLU A 185 25.65 -5.84 -0.25
C GLU A 185 24.15 -5.50 -0.21
N MET A 186 23.62 -4.94 0.87
CA MET A 186 22.22 -4.49 0.93
C MET A 186 21.96 -3.35 -0.06
N LEU A 187 22.92 -2.44 -0.23
CA LEU A 187 22.79 -1.30 -1.15
C LEU A 187 22.71 -1.66 -2.63
N VAL A 188 23.06 -2.89 -3.02
CA VAL A 188 22.94 -3.36 -4.41
C VAL A 188 21.61 -4.07 -4.69
N ARG A 189 20.79 -4.31 -3.65
CA ARG A 189 19.51 -4.99 -3.79
C ARG A 189 18.43 -4.04 -4.24
N SER A 190 17.48 -4.59 -4.97
CA SER A 190 16.37 -3.82 -5.52
C SER A 190 15.07 -4.08 -4.77
N LEU A 191 14.32 -3.02 -4.57
CA LEU A 191 12.94 -3.06 -4.10
C LEU A 191 11.95 -3.11 -5.28
N LEU A 192 12.19 -2.30 -6.31
CA LEU A 192 11.28 -2.17 -7.45
C LEU A 192 11.63 -3.07 -8.64
N GLY A 193 12.86 -3.56 -8.71
CA GLY A 193 13.38 -4.21 -9.91
C GLY A 193 13.55 -3.23 -11.08
N LYS A 194 14.36 -3.62 -12.06
CA LYS A 194 14.69 -2.78 -13.22
C LYS A 194 13.45 -2.42 -14.05
N ALA A 195 12.56 -3.38 -14.27
CA ALA A 195 11.40 -3.18 -15.12
C ALA A 195 10.43 -2.13 -14.52
N GLN A 196 10.15 -2.19 -13.23
CA GLN A 196 9.28 -1.21 -12.59
C GLN A 196 9.94 0.16 -12.47
N ARG A 197 11.28 0.25 -12.24
CA ARG A 197 11.98 1.53 -12.28
C ARG A 197 11.82 2.23 -13.64
N THR A 198 12.06 1.52 -14.74
CA THR A 198 11.87 2.08 -16.10
C THR A 198 10.42 2.48 -16.34
N TRP A 199 9.46 1.65 -15.90
CA TRP A 199 8.04 1.99 -15.98
C TRP A 199 7.72 3.26 -15.18
N LEU A 200 8.24 3.39 -13.95
CA LEU A 200 8.03 4.57 -13.10
C LEU A 200 8.56 5.85 -13.76
N GLU A 201 9.77 5.82 -14.34
CA GLU A 201 10.31 6.96 -15.10
C GLU A 201 9.35 7.40 -16.20
N ASN A 202 8.86 6.46 -17.01
CA ASN A 202 7.89 6.76 -18.07
C ASN A 202 6.59 7.35 -17.53
N GLN A 203 6.10 6.87 -16.36
CA GLN A 203 4.88 7.42 -15.75
C GLN A 203 5.08 8.85 -15.24
N VAL A 204 6.26 9.14 -14.68
CA VAL A 204 6.59 10.50 -14.20
C VAL A 204 6.75 11.46 -15.36
N GLU A 205 7.42 11.06 -16.43
CA GLU A 205 7.63 11.86 -17.63
C GLU A 205 6.35 12.13 -18.42
N ALA A 206 5.37 11.23 -18.33
CA ALA A 206 4.06 11.40 -18.98
C ALA A 206 3.21 12.52 -18.40
N SER A 207 3.60 13.14 -17.27
CA SER A 207 2.81 14.20 -16.63
C SER A 207 3.68 15.39 -16.20
N ASN A 208 3.23 16.61 -16.58
CA ASN A 208 3.78 17.87 -16.10
C ASN A 208 3.13 18.37 -14.79
N GLY A 209 2.05 17.71 -14.36
CA GLY A 209 1.31 18.01 -13.13
C GLY A 209 1.97 17.47 -11.87
N LEU A 210 1.23 17.54 -10.76
CA LEU A 210 1.60 16.87 -9.51
C LEU A 210 1.60 15.36 -9.70
N LYS A 211 2.64 14.69 -9.22
CA LYS A 211 2.74 13.23 -9.15
C LYS A 211 2.68 12.76 -7.71
N LEU A 212 1.81 11.80 -7.43
CA LEU A 212 1.74 11.10 -6.16
C LEU A 212 2.32 9.69 -6.35
N LEU A 213 3.49 9.44 -5.79
CA LEU A 213 4.08 8.11 -5.72
C LEU A 213 3.54 7.41 -4.47
N CYS A 214 2.72 6.40 -4.66
CA CYS A 214 2.05 5.67 -3.59
C CYS A 214 2.80 4.36 -3.31
N SER A 215 3.36 4.23 -2.12
CA SER A 215 4.16 3.09 -1.65
C SER A 215 3.55 2.45 -0.40
N GLY A 216 3.58 1.13 -0.29
CA GLY A 216 3.27 0.44 0.96
C GLY A 216 4.28 0.84 2.05
N SER A 217 5.56 0.63 1.78
CA SER A 217 6.66 0.92 2.71
C SER A 217 7.12 2.38 2.66
N THR A 218 7.64 2.90 3.78
CA THR A 218 8.25 4.24 3.88
C THR A 218 9.60 4.33 3.15
N LEU A 219 10.03 5.55 2.81
CA LEU A 219 11.35 5.78 2.23
C LEU A 219 12.48 5.56 3.24
N THR A 220 12.25 5.99 4.49
CA THR A 220 13.15 5.76 5.62
C THR A 220 12.28 5.59 6.87
N ARG A 221 12.52 4.93 7.89
CA ARG A 221 11.79 4.87 9.16
C ARG A 221 11.38 3.48 9.62
N SER A 222 11.59 2.45 8.83
CA SER A 222 11.35 1.07 9.26
C SER A 222 12.51 0.19 8.84
N GLY A 223 12.59 -1.02 9.39
CA GLY A 223 13.56 -2.03 8.94
C GLY A 223 13.31 -2.55 7.52
N GLU A 224 12.21 -2.11 6.92
CA GLU A 224 11.78 -2.53 5.58
C GLU A 224 11.70 -1.36 4.58
N SER A 225 12.16 -0.16 5.00
CA SER A 225 12.10 1.04 4.21
C SER A 225 13.06 1.01 2.99
N TRP A 226 12.83 1.92 2.06
CA TRP A 226 13.57 2.00 0.80
C TRP A 226 15.06 2.26 0.96
N ASP A 227 15.49 2.92 2.06
CA ASP A 227 16.91 3.22 2.33
C ASP A 227 17.77 1.98 2.58
N HIS A 228 17.17 0.81 2.71
CA HIS A 228 17.86 -0.48 2.67
C HIS A 228 18.09 -1.03 1.25
N TYR A 229 17.72 -0.29 0.20
CA TYR A 229 17.76 -0.71 -1.19
C TYR A 229 18.38 0.37 -2.09
N MET A 230 19.01 -0.06 -3.19
CA MET A 230 19.57 0.84 -4.19
C MET A 230 18.52 1.78 -4.81
N ASP A 231 17.26 1.40 -4.75
CA ASP A 231 16.13 2.17 -5.31
C ASP A 231 15.91 3.50 -4.56
N TYR A 232 16.28 3.61 -3.30
CA TYR A 232 16.20 4.87 -2.56
C TYR A 232 17.13 5.92 -3.16
N GLN A 233 18.44 5.60 -3.30
CA GLN A 233 19.40 6.55 -3.88
C GLN A 233 19.05 6.87 -5.33
N TRP A 234 18.63 5.84 -6.09
CA TRP A 234 18.16 6.05 -7.46
C TRP A 234 16.97 7.04 -7.51
N LEU A 235 15.97 6.92 -6.63
CA LEU A 235 14.84 7.83 -6.56
C LEU A 235 15.28 9.27 -6.23
N ILE A 236 16.20 9.42 -5.28
CA ILE A 236 16.77 10.71 -4.89
C ILE A 236 17.52 11.35 -6.08
N ASP A 237 18.36 10.59 -6.80
CA ASP A 237 19.14 11.10 -7.92
C ASP A 237 18.29 11.55 -9.12
N LYS A 238 17.12 10.95 -9.31
CA LYS A 238 16.18 11.30 -10.39
C LYS A 238 15.60 12.70 -10.28
N ARG A 239 15.53 13.27 -9.08
CA ARG A 239 15.01 14.63 -8.83
C ARG A 239 13.68 14.92 -9.54
N PHE A 240 12.75 13.97 -9.47
CA PHE A 240 11.44 14.10 -10.08
C PHE A 240 10.71 15.34 -9.60
N LYS A 241 10.44 16.28 -10.52
CA LYS A 241 9.77 17.55 -10.20
C LYS A 241 8.31 17.34 -9.86
N LYS A 242 7.75 18.16 -8.98
CA LYS A 242 6.34 18.13 -8.55
C LYS A 242 5.91 16.74 -8.12
N THR A 243 6.71 16.10 -7.29
CA THR A 243 6.48 14.74 -6.83
C THR A 243 6.39 14.71 -5.31
N VAL A 244 5.38 14.02 -4.80
CA VAL A 244 5.17 13.74 -3.37
C VAL A 244 5.04 12.24 -3.22
N VAL A 245 5.69 11.67 -2.22
CA VAL A 245 5.54 10.27 -1.84
C VAL A 245 4.46 10.16 -0.76
N LEU A 246 3.50 9.28 -0.97
CA LEU A 246 2.53 8.84 0.04
C LEU A 246 2.89 7.42 0.46
N SER A 247 3.12 7.20 1.75
CA SER A 247 3.59 5.91 2.28
C SER A 247 2.78 5.38 3.46
N GLY A 248 2.94 4.09 3.73
CA GLY A 248 2.25 3.34 4.78
C GLY A 248 3.18 2.73 5.84
N ASP A 249 2.97 1.46 6.25
CA ASP A 249 3.79 0.55 7.05
C ASP A 249 3.85 0.86 8.57
N ILE A 250 4.26 2.03 8.99
CA ILE A 250 4.77 2.33 10.34
C ILE A 250 3.72 2.61 11.43
N HIS A 251 2.45 2.39 11.18
CA HIS A 251 1.31 2.55 12.11
C HIS A 251 1.23 3.93 12.78
N LYS A 252 1.68 4.99 12.12
CA LYS A 252 1.62 6.38 12.59
C LYS A 252 1.65 7.39 11.46
N ASN A 253 1.27 8.61 11.76
CA ASN A 253 1.41 9.76 10.88
C ASN A 253 2.82 10.34 10.94
N ALA A 254 3.41 10.62 9.78
CA ALA A 254 4.71 11.25 9.69
C ALA A 254 4.85 12.13 8.43
N THR A 255 5.79 13.07 8.47
CA THR A 255 6.23 13.82 7.29
C THR A 255 7.74 13.91 7.28
N GLN A 256 8.35 13.83 6.11
CA GLN A 256 9.81 13.96 5.96
C GLN A 256 10.15 14.63 4.63
N LEU A 257 11.23 15.40 4.63
CA LEU A 257 11.83 15.97 3.43
C LEU A 257 13.16 15.24 3.17
N HIS A 258 13.26 14.56 2.04
CA HIS A 258 14.45 13.83 1.63
C HIS A 258 15.27 14.68 0.67
N ASP A 259 16.59 14.76 0.90
CA ASP A 259 17.57 15.54 0.11
C ASP A 259 17.11 16.98 -0.23
N GLY A 260 16.33 17.59 0.66
CA GLY A 260 15.85 18.97 0.52
C GLY A 260 14.78 19.21 -0.55
N TYR A 261 14.28 18.18 -1.25
CA TYR A 261 13.31 18.37 -2.33
C TYR A 261 12.15 17.36 -2.39
N LEU A 262 12.37 16.09 -2.05
CA LEU A 262 11.34 15.05 -2.14
C LEU A 262 10.57 14.95 -0.82
N PHE A 263 9.31 15.31 -0.84
CA PHE A 263 8.47 15.30 0.34
C PHE A 263 7.73 13.97 0.47
N GLU A 264 7.89 13.31 1.61
CA GLU A 264 7.17 12.10 1.99
C GLU A 264 6.11 12.43 3.05
N VAL A 265 4.93 11.87 2.86
CA VAL A 265 3.83 11.91 3.83
C VAL A 265 3.39 10.48 4.10
N THR A 266 3.54 10.07 5.34
CA THR A 266 3.09 8.76 5.81
C THR A 266 1.78 8.93 6.57
N SER A 267 0.79 8.08 6.25
CA SER A 267 -0.38 7.89 7.09
C SER A 267 -0.71 6.41 7.16
N SER A 268 -0.62 5.85 8.36
CA SER A 268 -0.63 4.42 8.60
C SER A 268 -1.21 4.07 9.96
N GLY A 269 -1.88 2.91 10.08
CA GLY A 269 -2.58 2.50 11.28
C GLY A 269 -4.03 2.98 11.29
N ALA A 270 -4.75 2.83 10.17
CA ALA A 270 -6.15 3.23 10.08
C ALA A 270 -7.04 2.46 11.06
N ALA A 271 -6.87 1.13 11.13
CA ALA A 271 -7.69 0.28 11.99
C ALA A 271 -6.92 -0.92 12.54
N LEU A 272 -5.92 -0.65 13.39
CA LEU A 272 -5.10 -1.64 14.08
C LEU A 272 -4.90 -1.30 15.57
N PRO A 273 -5.96 -1.25 16.38
CA PRO A 273 -5.92 -0.69 17.73
C PRO A 273 -5.02 -1.47 18.71
N ARG A 274 -4.50 -2.64 18.35
CA ARG A 274 -3.74 -3.53 19.24
C ARG A 274 -2.28 -3.73 18.85
N ILE A 275 -1.85 -3.16 17.74
CA ILE A 275 -0.47 -3.31 17.24
C ILE A 275 0.25 -1.96 17.36
N GLY A 276 0.89 -1.72 18.49
CA GLY A 276 1.98 -0.75 18.70
C GLY A 276 1.92 0.62 18.02
N GLY A 277 0.73 1.20 17.85
CA GLY A 277 0.57 2.48 17.16
C GLY A 277 -0.83 3.05 17.33
N GLY A 278 -1.02 4.30 16.92
CA GLY A 278 -2.33 4.95 16.89
C GLY A 278 -3.32 4.16 16.03
N SER A 279 -4.59 4.28 16.33
CA SER A 279 -5.68 3.85 15.47
C SER A 279 -6.44 5.07 14.97
N GLY A 280 -7.07 4.97 13.78
CA GLY A 280 -7.81 6.07 13.20
C GLY A 280 -6.95 7.03 12.37
N ASN A 281 -5.74 6.61 11.97
CA ASN A 281 -4.85 7.44 11.17
C ASN A 281 -5.29 7.50 9.71
N PHE A 282 -5.42 8.69 9.17
CA PHE A 282 -5.60 8.93 7.74
C PHE A 282 -5.07 10.31 7.32
N GLY A 283 -4.74 10.45 6.05
CA GLY A 283 -4.31 11.71 5.47
C GLY A 283 -5.32 12.25 4.45
N ILE A 284 -5.44 13.56 4.37
CA ILE A 284 -6.18 14.28 3.32
C ILE A 284 -5.19 15.19 2.61
N LEU A 285 -5.07 15.03 1.30
CA LEU A 285 -4.39 15.96 0.43
C LEU A 285 -5.45 16.77 -0.32
N GLU A 286 -5.47 18.08 -0.11
CA GLU A 286 -6.37 19.01 -0.78
C GLU A 286 -5.60 19.91 -1.75
N LEU A 287 -6.05 19.93 -3.00
CA LEU A 287 -5.48 20.78 -4.06
C LEU A 287 -6.38 21.98 -4.28
N GLU A 288 -5.85 23.17 -3.99
CA GLU A 288 -6.55 24.44 -4.13
C GLU A 288 -5.56 25.55 -4.48
N GLY A 289 -5.89 26.38 -5.47
CA GLY A 289 -5.12 27.60 -5.79
C GLY A 289 -3.65 27.36 -6.13
N GLY A 290 -3.28 26.22 -6.74
CA GLY A 290 -1.89 25.90 -7.06
C GLY A 290 -1.06 25.42 -5.86
N GLN A 291 -1.69 25.08 -4.76
CA GLN A 291 -1.06 24.53 -3.56
C GLN A 291 -1.61 23.15 -3.22
N ALA A 292 -0.79 22.32 -2.57
CA ALA A 292 -1.22 21.07 -1.93
C ALA A 292 -1.24 21.29 -0.41
N LYS A 293 -2.41 21.23 0.17
CA LYS A 293 -2.61 21.23 1.63
C LYS A 293 -2.71 19.79 2.09
N ILE A 294 -1.87 19.39 3.03
CA ILE A 294 -1.86 18.06 3.62
C ILE A 294 -2.32 18.18 5.06
N ALA A 295 -3.33 17.40 5.43
CA ALA A 295 -3.82 17.27 6.78
C ALA A 295 -3.76 15.80 7.20
N LEU A 296 -3.13 15.51 8.32
CA LEU A 296 -3.03 14.18 8.92
C LEU A 296 -3.94 14.13 10.15
N TYR A 297 -4.71 13.08 10.27
CA TYR A 297 -5.69 12.85 11.31
C TYR A 297 -5.34 11.61 12.12
N GLU A 298 -5.65 11.65 13.40
CA GLU A 298 -5.66 10.54 14.33
C GLU A 298 -7.08 10.38 14.91
N LYS A 299 -7.25 9.42 15.80
CA LYS A 299 -8.55 9.13 16.41
C LYS A 299 -9.21 10.36 17.07
N GLU A 300 -8.40 11.22 17.68
CA GLU A 300 -8.84 12.44 18.37
C GLU A 300 -9.09 13.63 17.43
N GLY A 301 -8.79 13.50 16.14
CA GLY A 301 -8.98 14.56 15.14
C GLY A 301 -7.69 14.95 14.39
N LEU A 302 -7.58 16.23 14.00
CA LEU A 302 -6.43 16.72 13.24
C LEU A 302 -5.13 16.69 14.08
N ASP A 303 -4.15 15.90 13.60
CA ASP A 303 -2.81 15.80 14.21
C ASP A 303 -1.84 16.85 13.64
N LYS A 304 -1.70 16.88 12.30
CA LYS A 304 -0.73 17.74 11.60
C LYS A 304 -1.30 18.35 10.34
N GLN A 305 -0.84 19.53 10.01
CA GLN A 305 -1.16 20.21 8.74
C GLN A 305 0.08 20.84 8.12
N LYS A 306 0.21 20.71 6.79
CA LYS A 306 1.30 21.33 6.02
C LYS A 306 0.80 21.77 4.65
N THR A 307 1.32 22.90 4.16
CA THR A 307 1.08 23.38 2.80
C THR A 307 2.36 23.27 2.00
N LEU A 308 2.26 22.72 0.81
CA LEU A 308 3.35 22.58 -0.15
C LEU A 308 3.03 23.43 -1.40
N PRO A 309 3.98 24.24 -1.91
CA PRO A 309 3.85 24.84 -3.24
C PRO A 309 3.93 23.74 -4.30
N LEU A 310 3.11 23.83 -5.36
CA LEU A 310 3.06 22.87 -6.49
C LEU A 310 3.89 23.35 -7.68
#